data_63ca0626c2f62e962ba04323253202aa
#
_entry.id   63ca0626c2f62e962ba04323253202aa
#
_cell.length_a   1.000
_cell.length_b   1.000
_cell.length_c   1.000
_cell.angle_alpha   90.00
_cell.angle_beta   90.00
_cell.angle_gamma   90.00
#
_symmetry.space_group_name_H-M   'P 1'
#
loop_
_entity.id
_entity.type
_entity.pdbx_description
1 polymer ?
#
loop_
_entity_poly.entity_id
_entity_poly.type
_entity_poly.pdbx_seq_one_letter_code
_entity_poly.pdbx_strand_id
1 'polypeptide(L)'
;MQDHNSRSAEQAARQRAQGAPANEVPIWLPWSGVLARGRDVAVLLTGAVLYTTSLRFDLTVCGRGEAARDLHMASSGRPDANGDMLCFGVAGAGGFTATNVRRARLSSNSDPAPTLSPNGGFGGHGVGLARYLLQPVPPAGAVTLWVAWSSRGIEETATEFDGSALDELAAQIEVLWPVEDEAPPWSMTPPEPKLPRGGWFAAHGQPS
;
A
#
# COMPACT_ATOMS: atom_id res chain seq x y z
N MET A 1 6.86 -32.72 15.13
CA MET A 1 7.63 -32.00 14.08
C MET A 1 6.76 -31.56 12.89
N GLN A 2 5.57 -32.17 12.68
CA GLN A 2 4.62 -31.80 11.62
C GLN A 2 3.84 -30.51 11.89
N ASP A 3 3.55 -30.18 13.16
CA ASP A 3 2.73 -28.99 13.51
C ASP A 3 3.41 -27.63 13.26
N HIS A 4 4.74 -27.59 13.19
CA HIS A 4 5.47 -26.34 12.95
C HIS A 4 5.43 -25.93 11.47
N ASN A 5 5.44 -26.92 10.57
CA ASN A 5 5.43 -26.68 9.11
C ASN A 5 4.05 -26.22 8.62
N SER A 6 2.98 -26.79 9.17
CA SER A 6 1.61 -26.39 8.81
C SER A 6 1.28 -24.98 9.29
N ARG A 7 1.69 -24.59 10.50
CA ARG A 7 1.50 -23.20 10.99
C ARG A 7 2.30 -22.18 10.19
N SER A 8 3.51 -22.53 9.76
CA SER A 8 4.34 -21.68 8.93
C SER A 8 3.73 -21.48 7.52
N ALA A 9 3.19 -22.54 6.92
CA ALA A 9 2.51 -22.49 5.63
C ALA A 9 1.22 -21.66 5.68
N GLU A 10 0.38 -21.86 6.72
CA GLU A 10 -0.82 -21.05 6.94
C GLU A 10 -0.48 -19.56 7.17
N GLN A 11 0.59 -19.27 7.90
CA GLN A 11 1.03 -17.90 8.16
C GLN A 11 1.55 -17.24 6.86
N ALA A 12 2.30 -17.98 6.05
CA ALA A 12 2.76 -17.52 4.74
C ALA A 12 1.59 -17.32 3.76
N ALA A 13 0.59 -18.19 3.77
CA ALA A 13 -0.63 -18.03 2.98
C ALA A 13 -1.44 -16.79 3.41
N ARG A 14 -1.58 -16.55 4.71
CA ARG A 14 -2.22 -15.34 5.25
C ARG A 14 -1.46 -14.05 4.90
N GLN A 15 -0.12 -14.08 4.96
CA GLN A 15 0.70 -12.93 4.55
C GLN A 15 0.59 -12.64 3.06
N ARG A 16 0.54 -13.68 2.22
CA ARG A 16 0.29 -13.53 0.77
C ARG A 16 -1.10 -12.99 0.49
N ALA A 17 -2.12 -13.46 1.20
CA ALA A 17 -3.49 -12.95 1.08
C ALA A 17 -3.65 -11.49 1.55
N GLN A 18 -2.72 -10.98 2.37
CA GLN A 18 -2.70 -9.60 2.87
C GLN A 18 -1.84 -8.66 2.01
N GLY A 19 -1.13 -9.19 1.01
CA GLY A 19 -0.31 -8.42 0.07
C GLY A 19 -1.04 -8.14 -1.24
N ALA A 20 -0.47 -7.26 -2.06
CA ALA A 20 -0.88 -7.15 -3.45
C ALA A 20 -0.51 -8.45 -4.19
N PRO A 21 -1.35 -8.96 -5.11
CA PRO A 21 -1.02 -10.14 -5.91
C PRO A 21 0.31 -9.98 -6.66
N ALA A 22 1.23 -10.92 -6.46
CA ALA A 22 2.57 -10.85 -7.05
C ALA A 22 2.65 -11.40 -8.49
N ASN A 23 1.58 -12.06 -8.94
CA ASN A 23 1.47 -12.71 -10.24
C ASN A 23 0.55 -11.99 -11.22
N GLU A 24 0.20 -10.74 -10.95
CA GLU A 24 -0.66 -9.93 -11.79
C GLU A 24 0.10 -8.76 -12.41
N VAL A 25 -0.26 -8.39 -13.63
CA VAL A 25 0.13 -7.13 -14.27
C VAL A 25 -0.88 -6.07 -13.85
N PRO A 26 -0.56 -5.21 -12.87
CA PRO A 26 -1.54 -4.27 -12.34
C PRO A 26 -1.84 -3.15 -13.31
N ILE A 27 -3.03 -2.55 -13.15
CA ILE A 27 -3.44 -1.37 -13.93
C ILE A 27 -3.22 -0.11 -13.11
N TRP A 28 -2.50 0.85 -13.67
CA TRP A 28 -2.36 2.19 -13.10
C TRP A 28 -3.61 3.02 -13.38
N LEU A 29 -4.26 3.49 -12.31
CA LEU A 29 -5.39 4.41 -12.44
C LEU A 29 -4.89 5.84 -12.67
N PRO A 30 -5.62 6.68 -13.39
CA PRO A 30 -5.25 8.08 -13.64
C PRO A 30 -5.54 8.98 -12.42
N TRP A 31 -5.34 8.44 -11.22
CA TRP A 31 -5.60 9.14 -9.97
C TRP A 31 -4.30 9.70 -9.41
N SER A 32 -4.23 11.01 -9.38
CA SER A 32 -3.11 11.73 -8.80
C SER A 32 -3.52 13.14 -8.41
N GLY A 33 -2.77 13.75 -7.48
CA GLY A 33 -3.02 15.12 -7.09
C GLY A 33 -2.65 15.43 -5.65
N VAL A 34 -2.85 16.65 -5.26
CA VAL A 34 -2.66 17.09 -3.88
C VAL A 34 -3.91 16.75 -3.08
N LEU A 35 -3.77 15.87 -2.08
CA LEU A 35 -4.88 15.49 -1.21
C LEU A 35 -5.08 16.51 -0.08
N ALA A 36 -3.98 17.02 0.49
CA ALA A 36 -4.05 17.98 1.58
C ALA A 36 -2.80 18.86 1.67
N ARG A 37 -2.94 20.04 2.27
CA ARG A 37 -1.84 20.97 2.56
C ARG A 37 -1.97 21.49 3.98
N GLY A 38 -0.90 21.34 4.76
CA GLY A 38 -0.65 22.10 5.97
C GLY A 38 0.27 23.30 5.69
N ARG A 39 0.74 23.92 6.73
CA ARG A 39 1.63 25.10 6.61
C ARG A 39 2.96 24.78 5.92
N ASP A 40 3.58 23.67 6.32
CA ASP A 40 4.92 23.28 5.88
C ASP A 40 4.98 21.81 5.38
N VAL A 41 3.84 21.19 5.21
CA VAL A 41 3.69 19.81 4.73
C VAL A 41 2.58 19.75 3.70
N ALA A 42 2.76 18.93 2.67
CA ALA A 42 1.71 18.55 1.73
C ALA A 42 1.67 17.03 1.55
N VAL A 43 0.47 16.49 1.40
CA VAL A 43 0.23 15.08 1.09
C VAL A 43 -0.32 14.98 -0.33
N LEU A 44 0.33 14.17 -1.15
CA LEU A 44 -0.01 13.95 -2.54
C LEU A 44 -0.37 12.48 -2.75
N LEU A 45 -1.37 12.21 -3.57
CA LEU A 45 -1.51 10.93 -4.23
C LEU A 45 -0.62 10.95 -5.48
N THR A 46 0.39 10.11 -5.51
CA THR A 46 1.33 10.00 -6.63
C THR A 46 1.11 8.78 -7.50
N GLY A 47 0.21 7.88 -7.06
CA GLY A 47 -0.23 6.74 -7.84
C GLY A 47 -1.33 5.96 -7.16
N ALA A 48 -2.17 5.35 -7.97
CA ALA A 48 -3.16 4.37 -7.57
C ALA A 48 -3.06 3.18 -8.52
N VAL A 49 -2.99 1.97 -7.97
CA VAL A 49 -2.69 0.75 -8.73
C VAL A 49 -3.71 -0.32 -8.41
N LEU A 50 -4.45 -0.73 -9.41
CA LEU A 50 -5.51 -1.72 -9.31
C LEU A 50 -4.97 -3.13 -9.56
N TYR A 51 -5.36 -4.06 -8.68
CA TYR A 51 -5.21 -5.50 -8.77
C TYR A 51 -6.60 -6.14 -8.77
N THR A 52 -6.71 -7.42 -9.10
CA THR A 52 -8.01 -8.11 -9.12
C THR A 52 -8.74 -8.07 -7.77
N THR A 53 -8.01 -8.08 -6.66
CA THR A 53 -8.59 -8.17 -5.30
C THR A 53 -8.24 -6.99 -4.40
N SER A 54 -7.46 -6.03 -4.88
CA SER A 54 -6.95 -4.94 -4.04
C SER A 54 -6.64 -3.67 -4.84
N LEU A 55 -6.58 -2.56 -4.12
CA LEU A 55 -6.20 -1.26 -4.67
C LEU A 55 -5.05 -0.69 -3.82
N ARG A 56 -3.91 -0.40 -4.44
CA ARG A 56 -2.76 0.20 -3.77
C ARG A 56 -2.72 1.70 -4.03
N PHE A 57 -2.50 2.46 -2.97
CA PHE A 57 -2.27 3.90 -3.02
C PHE A 57 -0.82 4.22 -2.69
N ASP A 58 -0.18 5.00 -3.52
CA ASP A 58 1.16 5.53 -3.31
C ASP A 58 1.04 7.02 -2.92
N LEU A 59 1.28 7.33 -1.65
CA LEU A 59 1.26 8.69 -1.12
C LEU A 59 2.68 9.24 -1.03
N THR A 60 2.86 10.49 -1.45
CA THR A 60 4.08 11.25 -1.20
C THR A 60 3.79 12.39 -0.24
N VAL A 61 4.56 12.47 0.82
CA VAL A 61 4.53 13.57 1.77
C VAL A 61 5.74 14.45 1.51
N CYS A 62 5.51 15.71 1.20
CA CYS A 62 6.55 16.72 1.04
C CYS A 62 6.55 17.66 2.23
N GLY A 63 7.72 17.95 2.80
CA GLY A 63 7.88 18.87 3.91
C GLY A 63 9.02 19.83 3.68
N ARG A 64 8.94 21.03 4.30
CA ARG A 64 10.00 22.05 4.29
C ARG A 64 10.36 22.48 5.70
N GLY A 65 11.53 23.11 5.87
CA GLY A 65 12.00 23.60 7.15
C GLY A 65 12.10 22.49 8.22
N GLU A 66 11.60 22.74 9.41
CA GLU A 66 11.57 21.75 10.49
C GLU A 66 10.67 20.54 10.14
N ALA A 67 9.59 20.76 9.39
CA ALA A 67 8.69 19.70 8.97
C ALA A 67 9.31 18.72 7.96
N ALA A 68 10.44 19.08 7.34
CA ALA A 68 11.21 18.17 6.48
C ALA A 68 11.88 17.03 7.24
N ARG A 69 12.01 17.17 8.57
CA ARG A 69 12.51 16.12 9.45
C ARG A 69 11.37 15.15 9.78
N ASP A 70 11.70 13.94 10.09
CA ASP A 70 10.78 12.93 10.62
C ASP A 70 9.60 12.52 9.71
N LEU A 71 9.67 12.83 8.40
CA LEU A 71 8.66 12.40 7.44
C LEU A 71 8.60 10.87 7.26
N HIS A 72 9.60 10.12 7.76
CA HIS A 72 9.55 8.67 7.83
C HIS A 72 8.37 8.16 8.68
N MET A 73 7.86 8.96 9.61
CA MET A 73 6.68 8.64 10.40
C MET A 73 5.42 8.50 9.53
N ALA A 74 5.34 9.24 8.41
CA ALA A 74 4.23 9.10 7.46
C ALA A 74 4.14 7.67 6.87
N SER A 75 5.30 7.03 6.65
CA SER A 75 5.37 5.69 6.08
C SER A 75 5.10 4.56 7.08
N SER A 76 5.16 4.84 8.38
CA SER A 76 4.99 3.82 9.41
C SER A 76 3.57 3.30 9.52
N GLY A 77 2.57 4.13 9.18
CA GLY A 77 1.15 3.82 9.37
C GLY A 77 0.79 3.58 10.84
N ARG A 78 1.64 4.03 11.78
CA ARG A 78 1.46 3.88 13.23
C ARG A 78 1.53 5.25 13.90
N PRO A 79 0.76 5.46 14.98
CA PRO A 79 0.90 6.65 15.79
C PRO A 79 2.29 6.68 16.46
N ASP A 80 2.82 7.88 16.63
CA ASP A 80 4.00 8.13 17.46
C ASP A 80 3.67 8.04 18.96
N ALA A 81 4.64 8.37 19.83
CA ALA A 81 4.47 8.36 21.28
C ALA A 81 3.39 9.33 21.78
N ASN A 82 3.01 10.33 21.01
CA ASN A 82 1.96 11.31 21.31
C ASN A 82 0.60 10.94 20.70
N GLY A 83 0.52 9.83 19.99
CA GLY A 83 -0.67 9.41 19.25
C GLY A 83 -0.84 10.08 17.89
N ASP A 84 0.16 10.83 17.41
CA ASP A 84 0.12 11.52 16.13
C ASP A 84 0.49 10.60 14.97
N MET A 85 -0.26 10.72 13.89
CA MET A 85 -0.02 9.93 12.66
C MET A 85 -0.67 10.59 11.45
N LEU A 86 -0.18 10.23 10.26
CA LEU A 86 -0.92 10.46 9.03
C LEU A 86 -2.14 9.52 9.00
N CYS A 87 -3.33 10.09 9.18
CA CYS A 87 -4.58 9.36 9.01
C CYS A 87 -4.92 9.33 7.51
N PHE A 88 -5.20 8.13 7.01
CA PHE A 88 -5.63 7.90 5.65
C PHE A 88 -6.87 7.00 5.64
N GLY A 89 -7.86 7.39 4.88
CA GLY A 89 -9.14 6.68 4.77
C GLY A 89 -9.66 6.66 3.35
N VAL A 90 -10.49 5.66 3.06
CA VAL A 90 -11.17 5.47 1.78
C VAL A 90 -12.64 5.25 2.05
N ALA A 91 -13.49 5.97 1.33
CA ALA A 91 -14.93 5.75 1.28
C ALA A 91 -15.36 5.49 -0.17
N GLY A 92 -16.37 4.66 -0.36
CA GLY A 92 -16.88 4.28 -1.68
C GLY A 92 -18.39 4.05 -1.65
N ALA A 93 -18.92 3.64 -2.78
CA ALA A 93 -20.34 3.33 -2.94
C ALA A 93 -20.80 2.26 -1.93
N GLY A 94 -22.11 2.21 -1.65
CA GLY A 94 -22.72 1.21 -0.77
C GLY A 94 -22.31 1.29 0.70
N GLY A 95 -21.75 2.42 1.15
CA GLY A 95 -21.24 2.56 2.52
C GLY A 95 -19.89 1.91 2.77
N PHE A 96 -19.15 1.57 1.69
CA PHE A 96 -17.79 1.06 1.79
C PHE A 96 -16.88 2.06 2.51
N THR A 97 -16.19 1.62 3.56
CA THR A 97 -15.24 2.47 4.29
C THR A 97 -14.07 1.65 4.81
N ALA A 98 -12.86 2.19 4.70
CA ALA A 98 -11.64 1.63 5.26
C ALA A 98 -10.71 2.75 5.74
N THR A 99 -9.95 2.53 6.82
CA THR A 99 -9.00 3.50 7.35
C THR A 99 -7.79 2.80 7.97
N ASN A 100 -6.63 3.47 7.96
CA ASN A 100 -5.44 3.02 8.66
C ASN A 100 -5.52 3.27 10.18
N VAL A 101 -6.52 4.02 10.65
CA VAL A 101 -6.73 4.27 12.09
C VAL A 101 -7.34 3.03 12.73
N ARG A 102 -6.56 2.35 13.58
CA ARG A 102 -7.04 1.17 14.32
C ARG A 102 -7.75 1.61 15.59
N ARG A 103 -9.05 1.35 15.66
CA ARG A 103 -9.80 1.40 16.92
C ARG A 103 -9.90 -0.01 17.48
N ALA A 104 -9.81 -0.15 18.81
CA ALA A 104 -10.11 -1.43 19.45
C ALA A 104 -11.54 -1.86 19.07
N ARG A 105 -11.66 -2.95 18.31
CA ARG A 105 -12.97 -3.44 17.89
C ARG A 105 -13.63 -4.20 19.05
N LEU A 106 -14.78 -3.70 19.47
CA LEU A 106 -15.77 -4.45 20.24
C LEU A 106 -16.78 -5.06 19.23
N SER A 107 -16.36 -5.90 18.31
CA SER A 107 -17.28 -6.43 17.31
C SER A 107 -17.08 -7.90 17.00
N SER A 108 -18.17 -8.60 17.18
CA SER A 108 -18.43 -10.01 16.91
C SER A 108 -19.26 -10.18 15.64
N ASN A 109 -18.86 -9.65 14.48
CA ASN A 109 -19.56 -9.93 13.24
C ASN A 109 -18.63 -10.52 12.18
N SER A 110 -19.15 -11.55 11.54
CA SER A 110 -18.49 -12.58 10.76
C SER A 110 -18.12 -12.21 9.32
N ASP A 111 -18.39 -11.01 8.84
CA ASP A 111 -17.93 -10.60 7.53
C ASP A 111 -16.59 -9.83 7.61
N PRO A 112 -15.62 -10.18 6.75
CA PRO A 112 -14.35 -9.48 6.73
C PRO A 112 -14.57 -8.04 6.26
N ALA A 113 -14.53 -7.11 7.23
CA ALA A 113 -14.64 -5.69 6.91
C ALA A 113 -13.49 -5.24 6.01
N PRO A 114 -13.68 -4.25 5.13
CA PRO A 114 -12.63 -3.67 4.32
C PRO A 114 -11.43 -3.24 5.18
N THR A 115 -10.23 -3.50 4.68
CA THR A 115 -8.98 -3.19 5.39
C THR A 115 -8.13 -2.23 4.57
N LEU A 116 -7.53 -1.26 5.24
CA LEU A 116 -6.53 -0.36 4.68
C LEU A 116 -5.24 -0.50 5.49
N SER A 117 -4.26 -1.17 4.91
CA SER A 117 -3.05 -1.57 5.61
C SER A 117 -1.81 -0.89 5.03
N PRO A 118 -0.83 -0.46 5.85
CA PRO A 118 0.47 -0.04 5.35
C PRO A 118 1.11 -1.16 4.53
N ASN A 119 1.60 -0.82 3.34
CA ASN A 119 2.21 -1.76 2.38
C ASN A 119 3.62 -1.28 1.97
N GLY A 120 4.39 -0.80 2.92
CA GLY A 120 5.71 -0.28 2.72
C GLY A 120 5.76 1.24 2.60
N GLY A 121 6.97 1.74 2.47
CA GLY A 121 7.27 3.15 2.38
C GLY A 121 8.67 3.42 2.88
N PHE A 122 9.16 4.62 2.66
CA PHE A 122 10.41 5.11 3.23
C PHE A 122 10.31 6.62 3.42
N GLY A 123 11.18 7.18 4.24
CA GLY A 123 11.26 8.62 4.44
C GLY A 123 12.69 9.07 4.49
N GLY A 124 12.93 10.26 3.95
CA GLY A 124 14.19 10.97 3.99
C GLY A 124 13.95 12.44 4.30
N HIS A 125 15.00 13.25 4.16
CA HIS A 125 14.90 14.67 4.41
C HIS A 125 14.00 15.32 3.34
N GLY A 126 12.89 15.91 3.76
CA GLY A 126 11.95 16.66 2.93
C GLY A 126 10.93 15.83 2.15
N VAL A 127 11.09 14.50 2.06
CA VAL A 127 10.15 13.63 1.34
C VAL A 127 9.94 12.33 2.11
N GLY A 128 8.68 11.94 2.28
CA GLY A 128 8.26 10.62 2.77
C GLY A 128 7.37 9.94 1.74
N LEU A 129 7.54 8.65 1.57
CA LEU A 129 6.65 7.79 0.78
C LEU A 129 5.90 6.85 1.71
N ALA A 130 4.60 6.76 1.54
CA ALA A 130 3.74 5.83 2.26
C ALA A 130 2.87 5.08 1.26
N ARG A 131 2.89 3.75 1.31
CA ARG A 131 2.03 2.89 0.51
C ARG A 131 0.97 2.27 1.38
N TYR A 132 -0.24 2.25 0.88
CA TYR A 132 -1.37 1.60 1.52
C TYR A 132 -2.03 0.63 0.56
N LEU A 133 -2.42 -0.53 1.08
CA LEU A 133 -3.18 -1.53 0.36
C LEU A 133 -4.59 -1.61 0.93
N LEU A 134 -5.57 -1.38 0.08
CA LEU A 134 -6.99 -1.52 0.35
C LEU A 134 -7.48 -2.88 -0.13
N GLN A 135 -8.18 -3.60 0.72
CA GLN A 135 -8.81 -4.90 0.39
C GLN A 135 -10.20 -4.98 1.04
N PRO A 136 -11.22 -5.42 0.29
CA PRO A 136 -11.25 -5.64 -1.15
C PRO A 136 -11.22 -4.34 -1.95
N VAL A 137 -11.25 -4.43 -3.29
CA VAL A 137 -11.51 -3.28 -4.18
C VAL A 137 -12.88 -2.68 -3.84
N PRO A 138 -13.01 -1.35 -3.74
CA PRO A 138 -14.31 -0.72 -3.49
C PRO A 138 -15.26 -0.96 -4.68
N PRO A 139 -16.58 -1.00 -4.45
CA PRO A 139 -17.55 -1.08 -5.53
C PRO A 139 -17.39 0.08 -6.52
N ALA A 140 -17.71 -0.18 -7.80
CA ALA A 140 -17.67 0.83 -8.84
C ALA A 140 -18.50 2.08 -8.46
N GLY A 141 -17.97 3.26 -8.75
CA GLY A 141 -18.56 4.55 -8.41
C GLY A 141 -17.54 5.56 -7.89
N ALA A 142 -18.01 6.62 -7.27
CA ALA A 142 -17.13 7.61 -6.66
C ALA A 142 -16.33 7.00 -5.51
N VAL A 143 -15.02 7.26 -5.49
CA VAL A 143 -14.10 6.86 -4.42
C VAL A 143 -13.53 8.12 -3.78
N THR A 144 -13.79 8.31 -2.49
CA THR A 144 -13.32 9.47 -1.73
C THR A 144 -12.14 9.08 -0.86
N LEU A 145 -11.04 9.77 -1.02
CA LEU A 145 -9.85 9.63 -0.18
C LEU A 145 -9.86 10.71 0.91
N TRP A 146 -9.72 10.28 2.16
CA TRP A 146 -9.67 11.13 3.34
C TRP A 146 -8.27 11.18 3.90
N VAL A 147 -7.81 12.39 4.24
CA VAL A 147 -6.50 12.63 4.84
C VAL A 147 -6.65 13.57 6.02
N ALA A 148 -5.95 13.28 7.13
CA ALA A 148 -5.77 14.19 8.25
C ALA A 148 -4.41 13.98 8.90
N TRP A 149 -3.80 15.07 9.42
CA TRP A 149 -2.57 14.99 10.20
C TRP A 149 -2.47 16.22 11.12
N SER A 150 -3.02 16.09 12.32
CA SER A 150 -3.25 17.22 13.22
C SER A 150 -1.97 17.96 13.62
N SER A 151 -0.89 17.25 13.96
CA SER A 151 0.38 17.90 14.35
C SER A 151 1.05 18.66 13.20
N ARG A 152 0.70 18.34 11.96
CA ARG A 152 1.19 19.02 10.76
C ARG A 152 0.24 20.08 10.22
N GLY A 153 -0.84 20.39 10.97
CA GLY A 153 -1.84 21.38 10.59
C GLY A 153 -2.63 20.98 9.35
N ILE A 154 -2.80 19.67 9.11
CA ILE A 154 -3.67 19.12 8.09
C ILE A 154 -4.97 18.67 8.76
N GLU A 155 -6.02 19.46 8.56
CA GLU A 155 -7.37 19.11 8.97
C GLU A 155 -7.92 17.98 8.10
N GLU A 156 -9.02 17.36 8.53
CA GLU A 156 -9.67 16.31 7.77
C GLU A 156 -10.14 16.85 6.41
N THR A 157 -9.59 16.30 5.34
CA THR A 157 -9.78 16.75 3.96
C THR A 157 -10.18 15.56 3.10
N ALA A 158 -11.14 15.77 2.20
CA ALA A 158 -11.65 14.76 1.27
C ALA A 158 -11.30 15.14 -0.18
N THR A 159 -10.93 14.15 -0.98
CA THR A 159 -10.75 14.27 -2.43
C THR A 159 -11.44 13.11 -3.12
N GLU A 160 -12.30 13.41 -4.07
CA GLU A 160 -13.07 12.42 -4.82
C GLU A 160 -12.37 12.06 -6.14
N PHE A 161 -12.40 10.78 -6.49
CA PHE A 161 -11.94 10.22 -7.74
C PHE A 161 -13.04 9.38 -8.38
N ASP A 162 -13.05 9.34 -9.71
CA ASP A 162 -13.97 8.48 -10.45
C ASP A 162 -13.46 7.04 -10.46
N GLY A 163 -14.18 6.17 -9.80
CA GLY A 163 -13.96 4.72 -9.76
C GLY A 163 -15.02 3.93 -10.51
N SER A 164 -15.80 4.56 -11.38
CA SER A 164 -16.90 3.89 -12.11
C SER A 164 -16.44 2.72 -12.99
N ALA A 165 -15.18 2.76 -13.48
CA ALA A 165 -14.61 1.73 -14.32
C ALA A 165 -13.81 0.65 -13.54
N LEU A 166 -13.80 0.66 -12.21
CA LEU A 166 -12.95 -0.27 -11.43
C LEU A 166 -13.21 -1.75 -11.74
N ASP A 167 -14.48 -2.14 -11.83
CA ASP A 167 -14.85 -3.54 -12.10
C ASP A 167 -14.43 -3.96 -13.52
N GLU A 168 -14.63 -3.08 -14.52
CA GLU A 168 -14.24 -3.34 -15.90
C GLU A 168 -12.72 -3.43 -16.07
N LEU A 169 -11.99 -2.55 -15.38
CA LEU A 169 -10.52 -2.57 -15.38
C LEU A 169 -9.97 -3.79 -14.64
N ALA A 170 -10.57 -4.17 -13.51
CA ALA A 170 -10.15 -5.36 -12.77
C ALA A 170 -10.29 -6.64 -13.62
N ALA A 171 -11.33 -6.71 -14.46
CA ALA A 171 -11.53 -7.83 -15.38
C ALA A 171 -10.49 -7.90 -16.53
N GLN A 172 -9.75 -6.82 -16.79
CA GLN A 172 -8.70 -6.75 -17.81
C GLN A 172 -7.29 -7.07 -17.27
N ILE A 173 -7.15 -7.28 -15.95
CA ILE A 173 -5.86 -7.56 -15.33
C ILE A 173 -5.35 -8.92 -15.82
N GLU A 174 -4.14 -8.90 -16.36
CA GLU A 174 -3.45 -10.10 -16.82
C GLU A 174 -2.83 -10.83 -15.62
N VAL A 175 -3.13 -12.13 -15.52
CA VAL A 175 -2.48 -13.04 -14.56
C VAL A 175 -1.35 -13.76 -15.27
N LEU A 176 -0.11 -13.51 -14.84
CA LEU A 176 1.11 -14.00 -15.49
C LEU A 176 1.30 -15.52 -15.34
N TRP A 177 0.94 -16.06 -14.18
CA TRP A 177 1.03 -17.48 -13.86
C TRP A 177 0.10 -17.82 -12.68
N PRO A 178 -0.30 -19.06 -12.53
CA PRO A 178 -1.07 -19.51 -11.36
C PRO A 178 -0.31 -19.21 -10.06
N VAL A 179 -1.04 -18.96 -8.98
CA VAL A 179 -0.43 -18.81 -7.65
C VAL A 179 0.17 -20.15 -7.24
N GLU A 180 1.48 -20.20 -7.05
CA GLU A 180 2.15 -21.39 -6.51
C GLU A 180 1.93 -21.48 -5.00
N ASP A 181 1.50 -22.65 -4.52
CA ASP A 181 1.22 -22.86 -3.09
C ASP A 181 2.48 -22.96 -2.24
N GLU A 182 3.63 -23.26 -2.83
CA GLU A 182 4.91 -23.39 -2.13
C GLU A 182 5.92 -22.32 -2.58
N ALA A 183 6.30 -21.45 -1.65
CA ALA A 183 7.49 -20.63 -1.84
C ALA A 183 8.74 -21.53 -1.70
N PRO A 184 9.75 -21.40 -2.57
CA PRO A 184 10.99 -22.13 -2.43
C PRO A 184 11.64 -21.84 -1.07
N PRO A 185 12.33 -22.81 -0.46
CA PRO A 185 12.97 -22.61 0.84
C PRO A 185 13.96 -21.45 0.80
N TRP A 186 13.88 -20.59 1.82
CA TRP A 186 14.76 -19.44 1.95
C TRP A 186 16.23 -19.89 2.05
N SER A 187 17.07 -19.43 1.15
CA SER A 187 18.53 -19.58 1.26
C SER A 187 19.11 -18.29 1.86
N MET A 188 19.85 -18.42 2.96
CA MET A 188 20.51 -17.27 3.62
C MET A 188 21.74 -16.76 2.85
N THR A 189 22.24 -17.51 1.88
CA THR A 189 23.35 -17.10 1.03
C THR A 189 22.81 -16.67 -0.32
N PRO A 190 22.90 -15.38 -0.67
CA PRO A 190 22.46 -14.94 -1.98
C PRO A 190 23.28 -15.65 -3.06
N PRO A 191 22.62 -16.35 -4.02
CA PRO A 191 23.36 -16.91 -5.14
C PRO A 191 23.91 -15.80 -6.03
N GLU A 192 25.00 -16.07 -6.73
CA GLU A 192 25.50 -15.14 -7.74
C GLU A 192 24.45 -14.90 -8.84
N PRO A 193 24.31 -13.64 -9.30
CA PRO A 193 23.35 -13.30 -10.35
C PRO A 193 23.63 -14.08 -11.64
N LYS A 194 22.64 -14.83 -12.13
CA LYS A 194 22.73 -15.49 -13.44
C LYS A 194 22.40 -14.48 -14.52
N LEU A 195 23.43 -13.93 -15.16
CA LEU A 195 23.27 -12.94 -16.21
C LEU A 195 23.18 -13.61 -17.59
N PRO A 196 22.38 -13.06 -18.52
CA PRO A 196 22.35 -13.50 -19.91
C PRO A 196 23.76 -13.40 -20.52
N ARG A 197 24.22 -14.46 -21.19
CA ARG A 197 25.55 -14.47 -21.85
C ARG A 197 25.58 -13.44 -22.96
N GLY A 198 26.60 -12.55 -22.94
CA GLY A 198 26.77 -11.49 -23.91
C GLY A 198 25.77 -10.32 -23.79
N GLY A 199 24.95 -10.30 -22.72
CA GLY A 199 24.04 -9.20 -22.45
C GLY A 199 24.73 -7.99 -21.83
N TRP A 200 24.05 -6.86 -21.84
CA TRP A 200 24.56 -5.58 -21.30
C TRP A 200 24.99 -5.70 -19.83
N PHE A 201 24.21 -6.40 -18.99
CA PHE A 201 24.54 -6.58 -17.57
C PHE A 201 25.78 -7.44 -17.36
N ALA A 202 26.06 -8.44 -18.24
CA ALA A 202 27.28 -9.25 -18.16
C ALA A 202 28.53 -8.43 -18.54
N ALA A 203 28.37 -7.41 -19.38
CA ALA A 203 29.46 -6.54 -19.80
C ALA A 203 29.74 -5.38 -18.83
N HIS A 204 28.70 -4.94 -18.04
CA HIS A 204 28.77 -3.72 -17.24
C HIS A 204 28.47 -3.95 -15.75
N GLY A 205 28.29 -5.21 -15.32
CA GLY A 205 28.14 -5.57 -13.91
C GLY A 205 29.43 -5.22 -13.13
N GLN A 206 29.27 -4.59 -11.96
CA GLN A 206 30.40 -4.31 -11.08
C GLN A 206 30.77 -5.57 -10.30
N PRO A 207 32.06 -5.87 -10.11
CA PRO A 207 32.50 -6.92 -9.18
C PRO A 207 32.09 -6.54 -7.75
N SER A 208 31.56 -7.51 -7.02
CA SER A 208 31.21 -7.39 -5.59
C SER A 208 32.46 -7.32 -4.69
#